data_90e3afccb68a54edbddfd698e39981f6
#
_entry.id   90e3afccb68a54edbddfd698e39981f6
#
_cell.length_a   1.000
_cell.length_b   1.000
_cell.length_c   1.000
_cell.angle_alpha   90.00
_cell.angle_beta   90.00
_cell.angle_gamma   90.00
#
_symmetry.space_group_name_H-M   'P 1'
#
loop_
_entity.id
_entity.type
_entity.pdbx_description
1 polymer ?
#
loop_
_entity_poly.entity_id
_entity_poly.type
_entity_poly.pdbx_seq_one_letter_code
_entity_poly.pdbx_strand_id
1 'polypeptide(L)'
;MTHSLRPPKNNEDKKAWVALGSKYEKEFVKLLGKLRIKAEINPQKKADPFAPDLLVEGRVAELKTRRTPFFKTAQYGISPDTATTINKKDIERYIKTNPGMVIFFWVYWPAQESYGVKVKECCGVWFARMDKLKKICDSAPVK
;
A
#
# COMPACT_ATOMS: atom_id res chain seq x y z
N MET A 1 -1.30 -10.52 16.87
CA MET A 1 -0.68 -10.26 15.57
C MET A 1 -0.65 -11.53 14.75
N THR A 2 -1.06 -11.46 13.54
CA THR A 2 -1.10 -12.62 12.67
C THR A 2 0.30 -13.02 12.23
N HIS A 3 0.51 -14.32 12.10
CA HIS A 3 1.73 -14.82 11.48
C HIS A 3 1.67 -14.56 9.99
N SER A 4 2.31 -13.51 9.57
CA SER A 4 2.40 -13.20 8.15
C SER A 4 3.33 -14.20 7.46
N LEU A 5 3.07 -14.45 6.20
CA LEU A 5 4.02 -15.15 5.35
C LEU A 5 5.30 -14.32 5.27
N ARG A 6 6.44 -15.00 5.20
CA ARG A 6 7.69 -14.28 4.96
C ARG A 6 7.64 -13.61 3.59
N PRO A 7 8.10 -12.36 3.49
CA PRO A 7 8.20 -11.72 2.18
C PRO A 7 9.09 -12.54 1.25
N PRO A 8 8.78 -12.57 -0.04
CA PRO A 8 9.64 -13.21 -1.03
C PRO A 8 11.04 -12.60 -1.04
N LYS A 9 12.05 -13.42 -1.28
CA LYS A 9 13.46 -13.00 -1.26
C LYS A 9 13.84 -12.12 -2.44
N ASN A 10 13.10 -12.20 -3.54
CA ASN A 10 13.36 -11.38 -4.73
C ASN A 10 12.05 -10.89 -5.34
N ASN A 11 12.15 -9.85 -6.14
CA ASN A 11 10.98 -9.23 -6.76
C ASN A 11 10.41 -10.01 -7.95
N GLU A 12 11.09 -11.08 -8.37
CA GLU A 12 10.69 -11.87 -9.53
C GLU A 12 9.75 -13.02 -9.17
N ASP A 13 9.65 -13.37 -7.89
CA ASP A 13 8.74 -14.41 -7.42
C ASP A 13 7.31 -13.87 -7.33
N LYS A 14 6.68 -13.74 -8.49
CA LYS A 14 5.34 -13.16 -8.62
C LYS A 14 4.27 -13.93 -7.84
N LYS A 15 4.36 -15.27 -7.83
CA LYS A 15 3.37 -16.10 -7.13
C LYS A 15 3.39 -15.84 -5.63
N ALA A 16 4.58 -15.76 -5.04
CA ALA A 16 4.73 -15.50 -3.62
C ALA A 16 4.25 -14.09 -3.26
N TRP A 17 4.55 -13.09 -4.07
CA TRP A 17 4.07 -11.73 -3.87
C TRP A 17 2.54 -11.62 -3.97
N VAL A 18 1.93 -12.31 -4.93
CA VAL A 18 0.48 -12.33 -5.10
C VAL A 18 -0.18 -13.01 -3.89
N ALA A 19 0.37 -14.14 -3.43
CA ALA A 19 -0.16 -14.84 -2.26
C ALA A 19 -0.09 -13.97 -0.99
N LEU A 20 1.03 -13.28 -0.79
CA LEU A 20 1.22 -12.38 0.35
C LEU A 20 0.25 -11.19 0.30
N GLY A 21 0.09 -10.58 -0.86
CA GLY A 21 -0.85 -9.48 -1.07
C GLY A 21 -2.29 -9.90 -0.80
N SER A 22 -2.70 -11.07 -1.29
CA SER A 22 -4.04 -11.61 -1.06
C SER A 22 -4.30 -11.84 0.43
N LYS A 23 -3.30 -12.34 1.15
CA LYS A 23 -3.40 -12.52 2.61
C LYS A 23 -3.60 -11.18 3.32
N TYR A 24 -2.82 -10.16 2.98
CA TYR A 24 -2.94 -8.84 3.57
C TYR A 24 -4.29 -8.19 3.28
N GLU A 25 -4.81 -8.36 2.06
CA GLU A 25 -6.14 -7.85 1.71
C GLU A 25 -7.22 -8.44 2.61
N LYS A 26 -7.20 -9.75 2.84
CA LYS A 26 -8.14 -10.42 3.73
C LYS A 26 -8.01 -9.93 5.19
N GLU A 27 -6.80 -9.76 5.67
CA GLU A 27 -6.54 -9.25 7.01
C GLU A 27 -7.02 -7.80 7.16
N PHE A 28 -6.82 -6.99 6.13
CA PHE A 28 -7.26 -5.60 6.13
C PHE A 28 -8.78 -5.48 6.14
N VAL A 29 -9.47 -6.31 5.37
CA VAL A 29 -10.94 -6.37 5.39
C VAL A 29 -11.44 -6.68 6.81
N LYS A 30 -10.79 -7.63 7.51
CA LYS A 30 -11.13 -7.95 8.90
C LYS A 30 -10.88 -6.76 9.83
N LEU A 31 -9.77 -6.05 9.63
CA LEU A 31 -9.45 -4.87 10.43
C LEU A 31 -10.51 -3.79 10.26
N LEU A 32 -10.90 -3.49 9.03
CA LEU A 32 -11.96 -2.52 8.77
C LEU A 32 -13.30 -2.95 9.37
N GLY A 33 -13.62 -4.25 9.33
CA GLY A 33 -14.81 -4.80 9.95
C GLY A 33 -14.85 -4.57 11.45
N LYS A 34 -13.72 -4.69 12.14
CA LYS A 34 -13.62 -4.37 13.56
C LYS A 34 -13.89 -2.89 13.86
N LEU A 35 -13.59 -2.02 12.89
CA LEU A 35 -13.87 -0.59 12.98
C LEU A 35 -15.27 -0.23 12.47
N ARG A 36 -16.10 -1.25 12.17
CA ARG A 36 -17.45 -1.10 11.63
C ARG A 36 -17.49 -0.42 10.26
N ILE A 37 -16.47 -0.65 9.47
CA ILE A 37 -16.37 -0.19 8.08
C ILE A 37 -16.62 -1.40 7.19
N LYS A 38 -17.63 -1.32 6.34
CA LYS A 38 -17.97 -2.40 5.42
C LYS A 38 -16.92 -2.48 4.31
N ALA A 39 -16.25 -3.61 4.20
CA ALA A 39 -15.25 -3.83 3.17
C ALA A 39 -15.27 -5.27 2.69
N GLU A 40 -14.92 -5.47 1.44
CA GLU A 40 -14.78 -6.81 0.86
C GLU A 40 -13.70 -6.80 -0.23
N ILE A 41 -13.19 -7.97 -0.55
CA ILE A 41 -12.31 -8.14 -1.70
C ILE A 41 -13.15 -7.84 -2.95
N ASN A 42 -12.59 -7.05 -3.86
CA ASN A 42 -13.30 -6.68 -5.09
C ASN A 42 -13.56 -7.94 -5.94
N PRO A 43 -14.82 -8.33 -6.18
CA PRO A 43 -15.12 -9.52 -6.96
C PRO A 43 -14.58 -9.47 -8.39
N GLN A 44 -14.41 -8.28 -8.95
CA GLN A 44 -13.89 -8.12 -10.30
C GLN A 44 -12.43 -8.57 -10.46
N LYS A 45 -11.68 -8.68 -9.36
CA LYS A 45 -10.28 -9.15 -9.44
C LYS A 45 -10.14 -10.57 -9.97
N LYS A 46 -11.15 -11.39 -9.87
CA LYS A 46 -11.13 -12.75 -10.43
C LYS A 46 -11.05 -12.75 -11.95
N ALA A 47 -11.73 -11.81 -12.59
CA ALA A 47 -11.77 -11.69 -14.05
C ALA A 47 -10.70 -10.72 -14.57
N ASP A 48 -10.30 -9.74 -13.77
CA ASP A 48 -9.36 -8.70 -14.15
C ASP A 48 -8.33 -8.48 -13.03
N PRO A 49 -7.10 -9.01 -13.17
CA PRO A 49 -6.07 -8.84 -12.14
C PRO A 49 -5.61 -7.39 -11.97
N PHE A 50 -5.93 -6.49 -12.88
CA PHE A 50 -5.63 -5.06 -12.76
C PHE A 50 -6.76 -4.26 -12.10
N ALA A 51 -7.87 -4.89 -11.75
CA ALA A 51 -8.94 -4.23 -11.01
C ALA A 51 -8.45 -3.83 -9.61
N PRO A 52 -8.97 -2.75 -9.02
CA PRO A 52 -8.64 -2.38 -7.64
C PRO A 52 -8.91 -3.51 -6.65
N ASP A 53 -8.14 -3.54 -5.56
CA ASP A 53 -8.13 -4.67 -4.62
C ASP A 53 -9.44 -4.86 -3.86
N LEU A 54 -10.10 -3.78 -3.48
CA LEU A 54 -11.17 -3.79 -2.49
C LEU A 54 -12.38 -2.99 -2.92
N LEU A 55 -13.52 -3.33 -2.32
CA LEU A 55 -14.67 -2.43 -2.22
C LEU A 55 -14.82 -2.05 -0.75
N VAL A 56 -14.80 -0.75 -0.48
CA VAL A 56 -14.97 -0.19 0.88
C VAL A 56 -16.16 0.76 0.86
N GLU A 57 -17.19 0.43 1.63
CA GLU A 57 -18.46 1.14 1.60
C GLU A 57 -19.02 1.27 0.18
N GLY A 58 -18.88 0.20 -0.61
CA GLY A 58 -19.34 0.14 -2.00
C GLY A 58 -18.47 0.85 -3.02
N ARG A 59 -17.35 1.43 -2.63
CA ARG A 59 -16.42 2.13 -3.54
C ARG A 59 -15.14 1.35 -3.73
N VAL A 60 -14.62 1.37 -4.95
CA VAL A 60 -13.33 0.71 -5.23
C VAL A 60 -12.21 1.40 -4.46
N ALA A 61 -11.30 0.59 -3.96
CA ALA A 61 -10.15 1.05 -3.20
C ALA A 61 -8.95 0.15 -3.46
N GLU A 62 -7.76 0.70 -3.27
CA GLU A 62 -6.51 -0.05 -3.39
C GLU A 62 -5.84 -0.14 -2.04
N LEU A 63 -5.19 -1.27 -1.78
CA LEU A 63 -4.41 -1.47 -0.56
C LEU A 63 -2.94 -1.56 -0.89
N LYS A 64 -2.15 -0.73 -0.25
CA LYS A 64 -0.69 -0.81 -0.27
C LYS A 64 -0.22 -1.12 1.14
N THR A 65 0.39 -2.29 1.29
CA THR A 65 0.92 -2.74 2.57
C THR A 65 2.42 -2.46 2.61
N ARG A 66 2.89 -1.83 3.67
CA ARG A 66 4.30 -1.50 3.84
C ARG A 66 4.81 -2.07 5.15
N ARG A 67 5.76 -2.99 5.05
CA ARG A 67 6.40 -3.65 6.21
C ARG A 67 7.85 -3.24 6.39
N THR A 68 8.40 -2.49 5.45
CA THR A 68 9.79 -2.02 5.47
C THR A 68 9.82 -0.54 5.10
N PRO A 69 10.56 0.30 5.84
CA PRO A 69 10.74 1.70 5.48
C PRO A 69 11.48 1.83 4.14
N PHE A 70 11.22 2.92 3.45
CA PHE A 70 12.02 3.28 2.28
C PHE A 70 13.17 4.18 2.71
N PHE A 71 14.27 3.58 3.13
CA PHE A 71 15.42 4.30 3.69
C PHE A 71 16.03 5.32 2.73
N LYS A 72 15.98 5.05 1.42
CA LYS A 72 16.57 5.92 0.41
C LYS A 72 15.89 7.29 0.27
N THR A 73 14.71 7.48 0.86
CA THR A 73 14.06 8.80 0.81
C THR A 73 14.88 9.88 1.49
N ALA A 74 15.75 9.50 2.43
CA ALA A 74 16.64 10.45 3.11
C ALA A 74 17.53 11.23 2.12
N GLN A 75 17.95 10.59 1.02
CA GLN A 75 18.78 11.26 0.00
C GLN A 75 18.02 12.37 -0.76
N TYR A 76 16.70 12.39 -0.68
CA TYR A 76 15.85 13.42 -1.27
C TYR A 76 15.38 14.45 -0.25
N GLY A 77 15.94 14.43 0.96
CA GLY A 77 15.51 15.31 2.04
C GLY A 77 14.16 14.95 2.67
N ILE A 78 13.68 13.73 2.45
CA ILE A 78 12.42 13.25 3.00
C ILE A 78 12.72 12.25 4.12
N SER A 79 12.08 12.44 5.28
CA SER A 79 12.26 11.52 6.40
C SER A 79 11.68 10.14 6.09
N PRO A 80 12.47 9.04 6.21
CA PRO A 80 11.93 7.70 6.04
C PRO A 80 10.91 7.30 7.10
N ASP A 81 10.86 7.99 8.25
CA ASP A 81 9.87 7.74 9.30
C ASP A 81 8.43 7.87 8.81
N THR A 82 8.21 8.78 7.85
CA THR A 82 6.88 9.17 7.40
C THR A 82 6.72 9.08 5.89
N ALA A 83 7.61 8.36 5.22
CA ALA A 83 7.61 8.27 3.76
C ALA A 83 7.23 6.86 3.28
N THR A 84 6.59 6.81 2.14
CA THR A 84 6.33 5.58 1.42
C THR A 84 6.49 5.85 -0.08
N THR A 85 6.41 4.78 -0.86
CA THR A 85 6.51 4.87 -2.32
C THR A 85 5.26 4.29 -2.95
N ILE A 86 4.97 4.75 -4.15
CA ILE A 86 3.92 4.19 -4.98
C ILE A 86 4.43 4.12 -6.42
N ASN A 87 4.04 3.07 -7.12
CA ASN A 87 4.44 2.90 -8.51
C ASN A 87 3.71 3.91 -9.39
N LYS A 88 4.47 4.69 -10.13
CA LYS A 88 3.93 5.72 -11.03
C LYS A 88 2.96 5.14 -12.06
N LYS A 89 3.23 3.96 -12.59
CA LYS A 89 2.34 3.29 -13.55
C LYS A 89 0.99 2.95 -12.94
N ASP A 90 0.97 2.56 -11.66
CA ASP A 90 -0.27 2.29 -10.94
C ASP A 90 -1.10 3.57 -10.79
N ILE A 91 -0.47 4.67 -10.41
CA ILE A 91 -1.17 5.96 -10.29
C ILE A 91 -1.78 6.37 -11.63
N GLU A 92 -1.00 6.30 -12.69
CA GLU A 92 -1.45 6.66 -14.04
C GLU A 92 -2.64 5.81 -14.49
N ARG A 93 -2.58 4.51 -14.23
CA ARG A 93 -3.66 3.58 -14.57
C ARG A 93 -4.94 3.91 -13.80
N TYR A 94 -4.83 4.10 -12.48
CA TYR A 94 -6.00 4.36 -11.65
C TYR A 94 -6.61 5.73 -11.89
N ILE A 95 -5.81 6.73 -12.21
CA ILE A 95 -6.34 8.05 -12.58
C ILE A 95 -7.22 7.97 -13.82
N LYS A 96 -6.85 7.14 -14.79
CA LYS A 96 -7.67 6.93 -15.99
C LYS A 96 -8.96 6.18 -15.73
N THR A 97 -8.91 5.16 -14.87
CA THR A 97 -10.02 4.23 -14.68
C THR A 97 -10.89 4.58 -13.48
N ASN A 98 -10.31 5.07 -12.40
CA ASN A 98 -11.00 5.32 -11.14
C ASN A 98 -10.40 6.54 -10.42
N PRO A 99 -10.52 7.77 -10.97
CA PRO A 99 -9.84 8.94 -10.42
C PRO A 99 -10.25 9.29 -8.98
N GLY A 100 -11.47 8.94 -8.60
CA GLY A 100 -12.00 9.21 -7.26
C GLY A 100 -11.78 8.10 -6.26
N MET A 101 -11.08 7.00 -6.64
CA MET A 101 -10.85 5.89 -5.72
C MET A 101 -9.95 6.30 -4.56
N VAL A 102 -10.07 5.56 -3.47
CA VAL A 102 -9.23 5.74 -2.29
C VAL A 102 -8.12 4.72 -2.30
N ILE A 103 -6.93 5.13 -1.92
CA ILE A 103 -5.81 4.25 -1.70
C ILE A 103 -5.49 4.24 -0.21
N PHE A 104 -5.34 3.03 0.35
CA PHE A 104 -4.96 2.83 1.74
C PHE A 104 -3.51 2.39 1.81
N PHE A 105 -2.76 3.00 2.74
CA PHE A 105 -1.41 2.58 3.09
C PHE A 105 -1.46 1.97 4.48
N TRP A 106 -1.32 0.66 4.56
CA TRP A 106 -1.26 -0.06 5.83
C TRP A 106 0.20 -0.31 6.16
N VAL A 107 0.68 0.45 7.13
CA VAL A 107 2.09 0.48 7.48
C VAL A 107 2.30 -0.19 8.83
N TYR A 108 3.30 -1.06 8.88
CA TYR A 108 3.74 -1.68 10.11
C TYR A 108 5.21 -2.04 9.99
N TRP A 109 6.07 -1.32 10.70
CA TRP A 109 7.47 -1.71 10.83
C TRP A 109 8.01 -1.36 12.20
N PRO A 110 8.96 -2.19 12.75
CA PRO A 110 9.65 -1.88 13.99
C PRO A 110 10.69 -0.78 13.77
N ALA A 111 11.15 -0.19 14.86
CA ALA A 111 12.30 0.69 14.83
C ALA A 111 13.51 -0.10 14.31
N GLN A 112 14.26 0.50 13.41
CA GLN A 112 15.37 -0.17 12.74
C GLN A 112 16.36 0.84 12.16
N GLU A 113 17.52 0.33 11.73
CA GLU A 113 18.54 1.14 11.08
C GLU A 113 19.05 0.42 9.85
N SER A 114 19.26 1.15 8.77
CA SER A 114 19.87 0.64 7.56
C SER A 114 20.52 1.78 6.80
N TYR A 115 21.64 1.52 6.15
CA TYR A 115 22.41 2.52 5.40
C TYR A 115 22.75 3.76 6.24
N GLY A 116 22.98 3.58 7.55
CA GLY A 116 23.27 4.69 8.47
C GLY A 116 22.04 5.56 8.81
N VAL A 117 20.87 5.15 8.42
CA VAL A 117 19.62 5.88 8.66
C VAL A 117 18.79 5.13 9.70
N LYS A 118 18.44 5.82 10.79
CA LYS A 118 17.57 5.29 11.83
C LYS A 118 16.12 5.65 11.54
N VAL A 119 15.23 4.67 11.66
CA VAL A 119 13.80 4.85 11.43
C VAL A 119 13.04 4.38 12.67
N LYS A 120 12.09 5.18 13.11
CA LYS A 120 11.21 4.86 14.24
C LYS A 120 10.18 3.83 13.82
N GLU A 121 9.66 3.09 14.81
CA GLU A 121 8.53 2.22 14.54
C GLU A 121 7.34 3.01 14.00
N CYS A 122 6.59 2.39 13.12
CA CYS A 122 5.41 2.98 12.55
C CYS A 122 4.33 1.93 12.42
N CYS A 123 3.14 2.25 12.90
CA CYS A 123 1.99 1.37 12.78
C CYS A 123 0.74 2.21 12.57
N GLY A 124 0.04 1.97 11.47
CA GLY A 124 -1.19 2.71 11.22
C GLY A 124 -1.70 2.51 9.80
N VAL A 125 -2.86 3.12 9.57
CA VAL A 125 -3.50 3.14 8.28
C VAL A 125 -3.67 4.60 7.87
N TRP A 126 -3.15 4.93 6.70
CA TRP A 126 -3.35 6.24 6.08
C TRP A 126 -4.09 6.04 4.77
N PHE A 127 -4.86 7.03 4.37
CA PHE A 127 -5.57 6.95 3.10
C PHE A 127 -5.62 8.31 2.42
N ALA A 128 -5.76 8.26 1.11
CA ALA A 128 -5.91 9.45 0.27
C ALA A 128 -6.74 9.12 -0.96
N ARG A 129 -7.39 10.14 -1.52
CA ARG A 129 -8.02 9.99 -2.83
C ARG A 129 -6.93 9.99 -3.89
N MET A 130 -7.13 9.18 -4.92
CA MET A 130 -6.14 9.01 -5.98
C MET A 130 -5.82 10.33 -6.70
N ASP A 131 -6.81 11.16 -6.97
CA ASP A 131 -6.62 12.45 -7.65
C ASP A 131 -5.75 13.41 -6.83
N LYS A 132 -5.93 13.43 -5.50
CA LYS A 132 -5.11 14.26 -4.61
C LYS A 132 -3.69 13.70 -4.48
N LEU A 133 -3.57 12.38 -4.39
CA LEU A 133 -2.28 11.70 -4.31
C LEU A 133 -1.45 11.98 -5.55
N LYS A 134 -2.07 11.96 -6.74
CA LYS A 134 -1.37 12.26 -7.99
C LYS A 134 -0.74 13.65 -7.97
N LYS A 135 -1.46 14.66 -7.49
CA LYS A 135 -0.92 16.02 -7.38
C LYS A 135 0.33 16.09 -6.50
N ILE A 136 0.30 15.36 -5.38
CA ILE A 136 1.45 15.29 -4.47
C ILE A 136 2.61 14.56 -5.15
N CYS A 137 2.34 13.44 -5.79
CA CYS A 137 3.37 12.62 -6.45
C CYS A 137 4.00 13.31 -7.66
N ASP A 138 3.25 14.15 -8.37
CA ASP A 138 3.78 14.91 -9.52
C ASP A 138 4.90 15.87 -9.11
N SER A 139 4.91 16.32 -7.84
CA SER A 139 5.97 17.17 -7.30
C SER A 139 7.00 16.40 -6.48
N ALA A 140 6.82 15.09 -6.31
CA ALA A 140 7.73 14.26 -5.51
C ALA A 140 8.94 13.79 -6.34
N PRO A 141 10.07 13.50 -5.67
CA PRO A 141 11.22 12.92 -6.36
C PRO A 141 10.89 11.56 -6.99
N VAL A 142 11.45 11.32 -8.15
CA VAL A 142 11.33 10.03 -8.85
C VAL A 142 12.53 9.18 -8.48
N LYS A 143 12.24 7.95 -8.14
CA LYS A 143 13.20 6.95 -7.72
C LYS A 143 14.10 6.51 -8.87
#